data_cba7f14ca82ce720fbdf04a57f655ea8
#
_entry.id   cba7f14ca82ce720fbdf04a57f655ea8
#
_cell.length_a   1.000
_cell.length_b   1.000
_cell.length_c   1.000
_cell.angle_alpha   90.00
_cell.angle_beta   90.00
_cell.angle_gamma   90.00
#
_symmetry.space_group_name_H-M   'P 1'
#
loop_
_entity.id
_entity.type
_entity.pdbx_description
1 polymer ?
#
loop_
_entity_poly.entity_id
_entity_poly.type
_entity_poly.pdbx_seq_one_letter_code
_entity_poly.pdbx_strand_id
1 'polypeptide(L)'
;MATVFPELKSLNSPDLPKDQEPVDPADAAVLFEASIGPKGQAHAEVFSFVAITPRALARDQGTRWGRGYLILNHISWAGVEAAVGNLLSHSSGDDWAQVAERLNREMHRESEADRK
;
A
#
# COMPACT_ATOMS: atom_id res chain seq x y z
N MET A 1 13.04 0.12 -25.79
CA MET A 1 12.42 -0.81 -24.85
C MET A 1 11.32 -0.13 -24.09
N ALA A 2 10.21 -0.83 -23.93
CA ALA A 2 9.07 -0.25 -23.26
C ALA A 2 9.31 -0.27 -21.75
N THR A 3 8.97 0.85 -21.11
CA THR A 3 8.99 0.93 -19.66
C THR A 3 7.59 0.64 -19.15
N VAL A 4 7.52 -0.19 -18.11
CA VAL A 4 6.25 -0.53 -17.47
C VAL A 4 6.03 0.41 -16.29
N PHE A 5 4.89 1.08 -16.31
CA PHE A 5 4.49 1.98 -15.22
C PHE A 5 3.37 1.33 -14.42
N PRO A 6 3.48 1.25 -13.10
CA PRO A 6 2.39 0.73 -12.28
C PRO A 6 1.26 1.76 -12.16
N GLU A 7 0.03 1.26 -12.11
CA GLU A 7 -1.15 2.08 -11.96
C GLU A 7 -2.02 1.52 -10.84
N LEU A 8 -2.50 2.39 -9.97
CA LEU A 8 -3.43 2.00 -8.92
C LEU A 8 -4.81 1.79 -9.55
N LYS A 9 -5.28 0.55 -9.54
CA LYS A 9 -6.59 0.19 -10.09
C LYS A 9 -7.69 0.39 -9.06
N SER A 10 -7.42 0.05 -7.81
CA SER A 10 -8.36 0.28 -6.71
C SER A 10 -7.62 0.27 -5.38
N LEU A 11 -8.24 0.91 -4.39
CA LEU A 11 -7.72 0.93 -3.03
C LEU A 11 -8.88 0.58 -2.11
N ASN A 12 -8.69 -0.43 -1.26
CA ASN A 12 -9.72 -0.93 -0.36
C ASN A 12 -9.16 -1.12 1.03
N SER A 13 -10.05 -1.14 2.01
CA SER A 13 -9.70 -1.48 3.38
C SER A 13 -10.82 -2.31 3.99
N PRO A 14 -10.50 -3.47 4.59
CA PRO A 14 -11.52 -4.23 5.33
C PRO A 14 -11.92 -3.55 6.64
N ASP A 15 -11.10 -2.60 7.12
CA ASP A 15 -11.29 -2.02 8.44
C ASP A 15 -11.88 -0.61 8.42
N LEU A 16 -11.86 0.06 7.27
CA LEU A 16 -12.27 1.46 7.19
C LEU A 16 -13.11 1.69 5.95
N PRO A 17 -14.38 2.06 6.11
CA PRO A 17 -15.23 2.39 4.97
C PRO A 17 -14.63 3.53 4.14
N LYS A 18 -14.85 3.47 2.83
CA LYS A 18 -14.28 4.45 1.91
C LYS A 18 -14.70 5.87 2.28
N ASP A 19 -13.74 6.78 2.20
CA ASP A 19 -13.91 8.21 2.48
C ASP A 19 -14.26 8.53 3.93
N GLN A 20 -14.08 7.55 4.83
CA GLN A 20 -14.23 7.78 6.27
C GLN A 20 -12.86 7.81 6.93
N GLU A 21 -12.81 8.44 8.11
CA GLU A 21 -11.60 8.47 8.91
C GLU A 21 -11.74 7.57 10.14
N PRO A 22 -10.62 7.08 10.69
CA PRO A 22 -10.66 6.39 11.98
C PRO A 22 -11.21 7.30 13.07
N VAL A 23 -11.65 6.71 14.17
CA VAL A 23 -12.16 7.48 15.33
C VAL A 23 -11.15 8.52 15.77
N ASP A 24 -9.88 8.14 15.83
CA ASP A 24 -8.78 9.07 16.10
C ASP A 24 -7.76 8.96 14.97
N PRO A 25 -7.85 9.83 13.95
CA PRO A 25 -6.98 9.72 12.78
C PRO A 25 -5.48 9.92 13.07
N ALA A 26 -5.14 10.55 14.19
CA ALA A 26 -3.75 10.76 14.56
C ALA A 26 -3.20 9.62 15.42
N ASP A 27 -4.03 8.64 15.76
CA ASP A 27 -3.65 7.53 16.62
C ASP A 27 -4.40 6.28 16.16
N ALA A 28 -3.94 5.70 15.04
CA ALA A 28 -4.63 4.57 14.42
C ALA A 28 -3.70 3.73 13.57
N ALA A 29 -4.13 2.50 13.34
CA ALA A 29 -3.49 1.58 12.41
C ALA A 29 -4.60 0.93 11.58
N VAL A 30 -4.50 1.02 10.25
CA VAL A 30 -5.55 0.56 9.34
C VAL A 30 -4.93 -0.24 8.21
N LEU A 31 -5.44 -1.45 7.98
CA LEU A 31 -5.01 -2.28 6.86
C LEU A 31 -5.61 -1.76 5.56
N PHE A 32 -4.79 -1.63 4.55
CA PHE A 32 -5.21 -1.29 3.19
C PHE A 32 -4.74 -2.34 2.20
N GLU A 33 -5.53 -2.50 1.15
CA GLU A 33 -5.21 -3.39 0.03
C GLU A 33 -5.28 -2.58 -1.26
N ALA A 34 -4.16 -2.51 -1.97
CA ALA A 34 -4.06 -1.77 -3.22
C ALA A 34 -4.00 -2.77 -4.37
N SER A 35 -4.90 -2.63 -5.32
CA SER A 35 -4.85 -3.39 -6.56
C SER A 35 -4.07 -2.57 -7.58
N ILE A 36 -2.93 -3.10 -8.00
CA ILE A 36 -1.97 -2.37 -8.83
C ILE A 36 -1.60 -3.25 -10.02
N GLY A 37 -1.58 -2.67 -11.18
CA GLY A 37 -1.20 -3.37 -12.40
C GLY A 37 -0.49 -2.45 -13.39
N PRO A 38 -0.04 -3.03 -14.52
CA PRO A 38 0.59 -2.21 -15.55
C PRO A 38 -0.41 -1.21 -16.12
N LYS A 39 0.04 0.02 -16.29
CA LYS A 39 -0.79 1.07 -16.86
C LYS A 39 -1.28 0.66 -18.24
N GLY A 40 -2.57 0.86 -18.49
CA GLY A 40 -3.19 0.54 -19.78
C GLY A 40 -3.55 -0.92 -19.96
N GLN A 41 -3.34 -1.77 -18.96
CA GLN A 41 -3.68 -3.20 -19.03
C GLN A 41 -4.68 -3.57 -17.95
N ALA A 42 -5.43 -4.64 -18.19
CA ALA A 42 -6.42 -5.12 -17.23
C ALA A 42 -5.81 -5.90 -16.06
N HIS A 43 -4.59 -6.39 -16.24
CA HIS A 43 -3.91 -7.17 -15.21
C HIS A 43 -3.70 -6.34 -13.94
N ALA A 44 -3.94 -6.94 -12.79
CA ALA A 44 -3.68 -6.31 -11.50
C ALA A 44 -3.36 -7.35 -10.45
N GLU A 45 -2.53 -6.98 -9.49
CA GLU A 45 -2.20 -7.81 -8.34
C GLU A 45 -2.46 -7.00 -7.07
N VAL A 46 -2.74 -7.69 -5.98
CA VAL A 46 -3.04 -7.05 -4.71
C VAL A 46 -1.78 -6.92 -3.87
N PHE A 47 -1.57 -5.71 -3.36
CA PHE A 47 -0.48 -5.40 -2.44
C PHE A 47 -1.09 -4.84 -1.17
N SER A 48 -0.74 -5.41 -0.03
CA SER A 48 -1.29 -4.97 1.25
C SER A 48 -0.25 -4.24 2.09
N PHE A 49 -0.73 -3.33 2.91
CA PHE A 49 0.11 -2.58 3.84
C PHE A 49 -0.75 -2.05 4.98
N VAL A 50 -0.11 -1.70 6.08
CA VAL A 50 -0.79 -1.07 7.22
C VAL A 50 -0.42 0.42 7.24
N ALA A 51 -1.43 1.28 7.15
CA ALA A 51 -1.25 2.71 7.40
C ALA A 51 -1.28 2.92 8.91
N ILE A 52 -0.22 3.47 9.45
CA ILE A 52 -0.06 3.59 10.90
C ILE A 52 0.50 4.96 11.27
N THR A 53 -0.01 5.53 12.35
CA THR A 53 0.48 6.80 12.86
C THR A 53 1.64 6.58 13.84
N PRO A 54 2.50 7.60 14.05
CA PRO A 54 3.57 7.47 15.03
C PRO A 54 3.08 7.12 16.43
N ARG A 55 1.91 7.64 16.84
CA ARG A 55 1.36 7.31 18.15
C ARG A 55 1.00 5.84 18.28
N ALA A 56 0.33 5.31 17.25
CA ALA A 56 -0.05 3.89 17.24
C ALA A 56 1.20 3.01 17.18
N LEU A 57 2.19 3.39 16.39
CA LEU A 57 3.44 2.66 16.28
C LEU A 57 4.18 2.63 17.63
N ALA A 58 4.17 3.74 18.35
CA ALA A 58 4.84 3.85 19.65
C ALA A 58 4.18 2.97 20.71
N ARG A 59 2.86 2.74 20.61
CA ARG A 59 2.16 1.86 21.54
C ARG A 59 2.45 0.39 21.29
N ASP A 60 2.85 0.07 20.08
CA ASP A 60 3.13 -1.31 19.71
C ASP A 60 4.53 -1.65 20.19
N GLN A 61 4.61 -2.31 21.32
CA GLN A 61 5.87 -2.60 21.97
C GLN A 61 6.61 -3.74 21.28
N GLY A 62 7.92 -3.65 21.29
CA GLY A 62 8.77 -4.67 20.72
C GLY A 62 9.43 -4.23 19.42
N THR A 63 10.45 -4.99 19.05
CA THR A 63 11.21 -4.73 17.84
C THR A 63 10.51 -5.36 16.65
N ARG A 64 10.44 -4.62 15.56
CA ARG A 64 9.85 -5.13 14.33
C ARG A 64 10.51 -4.52 13.10
N TRP A 65 10.38 -5.23 12.00
CA TRP A 65 10.82 -4.72 10.72
C TRP A 65 9.76 -3.76 10.15
N GLY A 66 10.20 -2.69 9.50
CA GLY A 66 9.31 -1.65 9.00
C GLY A 66 8.59 -1.95 7.69
N ARG A 67 8.95 -3.05 7.02
CA ARG A 67 8.33 -3.38 5.73
C ARG A 67 6.84 -3.62 5.88
N GLY A 68 6.05 -3.09 4.93
CA GLY A 68 4.61 -3.24 4.95
C GLY A 68 3.89 -2.17 5.75
N TYR A 69 4.59 -1.15 6.19
CA TYR A 69 4.00 -0.05 6.93
C TYR A 69 4.11 1.26 6.15
N LEU A 70 3.00 1.97 6.05
CA LEU A 70 2.99 3.35 5.60
C LEU A 70 2.79 4.23 6.82
N ILE A 71 3.79 5.04 7.16
CA ILE A 71 3.73 5.87 8.35
C ILE A 71 3.30 7.29 7.97
N LEU A 72 2.20 7.75 8.56
CA LEU A 72 1.69 9.09 8.32
C LEU A 72 1.10 9.63 9.62
N ASN A 73 1.12 10.97 9.78
CA ASN A 73 0.68 11.58 11.02
C ASN A 73 -0.84 11.56 11.21
N HIS A 74 -1.57 11.45 10.12
CA HIS A 74 -3.03 11.49 10.12
C HIS A 74 -3.53 10.56 9.01
N ILE A 75 -4.37 9.59 9.37
CA ILE A 75 -4.88 8.63 8.42
C ILE A 75 -6.15 9.15 7.74
N SER A 76 -6.08 9.30 6.42
CA SER A 76 -7.24 9.61 5.58
C SER A 76 -7.09 8.85 4.27
N TRP A 77 -8.21 8.56 3.62
CA TRP A 77 -8.18 7.89 2.31
C TRP A 77 -7.39 8.71 1.30
N ALA A 78 -7.59 10.02 1.27
CA ALA A 78 -6.87 10.89 0.34
C ALA A 78 -5.37 10.87 0.60
N GLY A 79 -4.96 10.88 1.87
CA GLY A 79 -3.55 10.84 2.24
C GLY A 79 -2.89 9.51 1.87
N VAL A 80 -3.59 8.40 2.10
CA VAL A 80 -3.09 7.08 1.75
C VAL A 80 -2.99 6.94 0.22
N GLU A 81 -4.01 7.36 -0.50
CA GLU A 81 -4.03 7.31 -1.96
C GLU A 81 -2.88 8.13 -2.56
N ALA A 82 -2.65 9.32 -2.02
CA ALA A 82 -1.55 10.17 -2.48
C ALA A 82 -0.19 9.53 -2.22
N ALA A 83 -0.02 8.88 -1.07
CA ALA A 83 1.23 8.20 -0.73
C ALA A 83 1.48 7.00 -1.66
N VAL A 84 0.44 6.22 -1.95
CA VAL A 84 0.55 5.11 -2.90
C VAL A 84 0.91 5.65 -4.29
N GLY A 85 0.23 6.69 -4.75
CA GLY A 85 0.52 7.31 -6.04
C GLY A 85 1.96 7.79 -6.15
N ASN A 86 2.50 8.39 -5.10
CA ASN A 86 3.88 8.83 -5.06
C ASN A 86 4.84 7.64 -5.17
N LEU A 87 4.58 6.56 -4.44
CA LEU A 87 5.39 5.35 -4.53
C LEU A 87 5.37 4.79 -5.96
N LEU A 88 4.19 4.72 -6.58
CA LEU A 88 4.06 4.19 -7.93
C LEU A 88 4.82 5.03 -8.95
N SER A 89 4.87 6.35 -8.77
CA SER A 89 5.57 7.24 -9.68
C SER A 89 7.09 7.00 -9.69
N HIS A 90 7.61 6.31 -8.68
CA HIS A 90 9.04 5.99 -8.55
C HIS A 90 9.31 4.49 -8.69
N SER A 91 8.37 3.72 -9.17
CA SER A 91 8.45 2.26 -9.18
C SER A 91 8.34 1.65 -10.56
N SER A 92 8.63 2.41 -11.61
CA SER A 92 8.62 1.86 -12.96
C SER A 92 9.77 0.86 -13.17
N GLY A 93 9.63 0.01 -14.16
CA GLY A 93 10.65 -0.98 -14.48
C GLY A 93 10.56 -1.47 -15.91
N ASP A 94 11.42 -2.40 -16.28
CA ASP A 94 11.50 -2.91 -17.64
C ASP A 94 10.38 -3.90 -17.95
N ASP A 95 9.91 -4.58 -16.93
CA ASP A 95 8.77 -5.50 -17.05
C ASP A 95 7.97 -5.49 -15.74
N TRP A 96 6.81 -6.16 -15.76
CA TRP A 96 5.95 -6.19 -14.59
C TRP A 96 6.61 -6.90 -13.40
N ALA A 97 7.38 -7.95 -13.67
CA ALA A 97 8.06 -8.69 -12.59
C ALA A 97 9.00 -7.76 -11.81
N GLN A 98 9.71 -6.89 -12.50
CA GLN A 98 10.61 -5.94 -11.85
C GLN A 98 9.84 -4.89 -11.06
N VAL A 99 8.74 -4.39 -11.62
CA VAL A 99 7.87 -3.43 -10.93
C VAL A 99 7.31 -4.06 -9.66
N ALA A 100 6.76 -5.27 -9.78
CA ALA A 100 6.15 -5.96 -8.64
C ALA A 100 7.18 -6.23 -7.53
N GLU A 101 8.41 -6.56 -7.90
CA GLU A 101 9.47 -6.77 -6.92
C GLU A 101 9.79 -5.46 -6.16
N ARG A 102 9.84 -4.34 -6.87
CA ARG A 102 10.08 -3.04 -6.25
C ARG A 102 8.97 -2.67 -5.28
N LEU A 103 7.72 -2.90 -5.67
CA LEU A 103 6.58 -2.65 -4.79
C LEU A 103 6.60 -3.57 -3.58
N ASN A 104 7.05 -4.80 -3.75
CA ASN A 104 7.10 -5.77 -2.67
C ASN A 104 8.16 -5.43 -1.60
N ARG A 105 9.03 -4.45 -1.86
CA ARG A 105 9.96 -3.95 -0.85
C ARG A 105 9.28 -3.04 0.16
N GLU A 106 8.21 -2.37 -0.26
CA GLU A 106 7.49 -1.44 0.60
C GLU A 106 6.18 -2.03 1.12
N MET A 107 5.51 -2.84 0.30
CA MET A 107 4.23 -3.44 0.61
C MET A 107 4.36 -4.97 0.54
N HIS A 108 3.31 -5.66 0.97
CA HIS A 108 3.25 -7.12 0.85
C HIS A 108 2.47 -7.51 -0.40
N ARG A 109 3.17 -8.11 -1.35
CA ARG A 109 2.53 -8.64 -2.55
C ARG A 109 1.80 -9.93 -2.18
N GLU A 110 0.49 -9.96 -2.40
CA GLU A 110 -0.27 -11.18 -2.21
C GLU A 110 -0.10 -12.08 -3.42
N SER A 111 0.22 -13.33 -3.18
CA SER A 111 0.34 -14.31 -4.24
C SER A 111 -0.71 -15.39 -4.02
N GLU A 112 -0.89 -16.26 -5.02
CA GLU A 112 -1.84 -17.37 -4.87
C GLU A 112 -1.48 -18.28 -3.69
N ALA A 113 -0.18 -18.43 -3.40
CA ALA A 113 0.26 -19.22 -2.27
C ALA A 113 -0.23 -18.63 -0.94
N ASP A 114 -0.34 -17.30 -0.86
CA ASP A 114 -0.76 -16.62 0.36
C ASP A 114 -2.26 -16.69 0.58
N ARG A 115 -3.02 -17.11 -0.42
CA ARG A 115 -4.48 -17.15 -0.34
C ARG A 115 -5.02 -18.48 0.21
N LYS A 116 -4.15 -19.39 0.46
CA LYS A 116 -4.54 -20.71 0.97
C LYS A 116 -4.77 -20.73 2.48
#